data_833ade809527b0279305bf1d38b52d73
#
_entry.id   833ade809527b0279305bf1d38b52d73
#
_cell.length_a   1.000
_cell.length_b   1.000
_cell.length_c   1.000
_cell.angle_alpha   90.00
_cell.angle_beta   90.00
_cell.angle_gamma   90.00
#
_symmetry.space_group_name_H-M   'P 1'
#
loop_
_entity.id
_entity.type
_entity.pdbx_description
1 polymer ?
#
loop_
_entity_poly.entity_id
_entity_poly.type
_entity_poly.pdbx_seq_one_letter_code
_entity_poly.pdbx_strand_id
1 'polypeptide(L)'
;MSTIKPDGEYWQPELETMPREQLQQLQVKKLKESINVALKSPFYKKRLGEAGITADSINTVDDIRKIPFTTKQDLRDNYPFGLVGANLDDAVRIHSTSGTTGNPCVVVYSEHDICSWANMIARNLYMVGCRKSDVFQNSSGYGMFTGGLGFQYGAEWLGAMTVPAAAGNSKRQIKFIKDFGTTCLHAIPSYAIRLAEVFKEEGVDPASTKLRTLCIGAEPHTEEQRRRIERMLGVKAYNSFGMTEMNGPGVAFECKYQEGMHLWEDNYIVEIVDPDTLEPVPDGEMGEMVLTTLDRTMMPVLRYRTRDLTRILPGECKCGRTHRRIDRIKGRTDDMFIIKGVNVFPMQVEKILVQYPGLGSNYLITLETIDDNDVMTVEVELDGLETDIYPEIQRMTKDIQRALKDEILLTPQVKLVKKGSLPQSEGKAVRVHDLRHNKD
;
A
#
# COMPACT_ATOMS: atom_id res chain seq x y z
N MET A 1 -15.93 -19.84 14.53
CA MET A 1 -15.11 -19.97 13.30
C MET A 1 -16.01 -20.55 12.22
N SER A 2 -16.28 -19.79 11.16
CA SER A 2 -17.01 -20.32 10.01
C SER A 2 -16.17 -21.45 9.42
N THR A 3 -16.82 -22.54 8.99
CA THR A 3 -16.16 -23.67 8.34
C THR A 3 -15.78 -23.28 6.91
N ILE A 4 -14.77 -22.41 6.75
CA ILE A 4 -14.20 -22.09 5.46
C ILE A 4 -13.63 -23.39 4.88
N LYS A 5 -14.06 -23.74 3.66
CA LYS A 5 -13.56 -24.91 2.92
C LYS A 5 -12.83 -24.41 1.68
N PRO A 6 -11.51 -24.21 1.77
CA PRO A 6 -10.72 -23.84 0.60
C PRO A 6 -10.84 -24.92 -0.48
N ASP A 7 -10.90 -24.48 -1.73
CA ASP A 7 -10.87 -25.37 -2.90
C ASP A 7 -9.80 -24.91 -3.89
N GLY A 8 -8.85 -25.80 -4.13
CA GLY A 8 -7.78 -25.56 -5.09
C GLY A 8 -7.02 -24.25 -4.83
N GLU A 9 -7.34 -23.22 -5.60
CA GLU A 9 -6.68 -21.91 -5.56
C GLU A 9 -7.47 -20.83 -4.80
N TYR A 10 -8.66 -21.17 -4.29
CA TYR A 10 -9.55 -20.22 -3.64
C TYR A 10 -9.67 -20.52 -2.15
N TRP A 11 -9.59 -19.48 -1.34
CA TRP A 11 -9.84 -19.55 0.10
C TRP A 11 -11.34 -19.63 0.40
N GLN A 12 -12.12 -18.82 -0.32
CA GLN A 12 -13.58 -18.77 -0.27
C GLN A 12 -14.14 -18.76 -1.70
N PRO A 13 -14.22 -19.94 -2.36
CA PRO A 13 -14.61 -20.04 -3.77
C PRO A 13 -15.90 -19.28 -4.11
N GLU A 14 -16.92 -19.39 -3.25
CA GLU A 14 -18.23 -18.76 -3.45
C GLU A 14 -18.18 -17.23 -3.47
N LEU A 15 -17.21 -16.61 -2.78
CA LEU A 15 -17.01 -15.16 -2.80
C LEU A 15 -16.05 -14.74 -3.91
N GLU A 16 -14.93 -15.46 -4.04
CA GLU A 16 -13.84 -15.08 -4.95
C GLU A 16 -14.20 -15.24 -6.44
N THR A 17 -15.18 -16.11 -6.73
CA THR A 17 -15.67 -16.38 -8.10
C THR A 17 -17.15 -16.03 -8.27
N MET A 18 -17.70 -15.21 -7.35
CA MET A 18 -19.11 -14.79 -7.39
C MET A 18 -19.44 -14.05 -8.70
N PRO A 19 -20.53 -14.41 -9.41
CA PRO A 19 -20.95 -13.69 -10.60
C PRO A 19 -21.15 -12.19 -10.31
N ARG A 20 -20.79 -11.34 -11.26
CA ARG A 20 -20.78 -9.88 -11.09
C ARG A 20 -22.11 -9.32 -10.57
N GLU A 21 -23.23 -9.79 -11.11
CA GLU A 21 -24.55 -9.34 -10.68
C GLU A 21 -24.82 -9.67 -9.20
N GLN A 22 -24.49 -10.88 -8.76
CA GLN A 22 -24.66 -11.30 -7.36
C GLN A 22 -23.71 -10.50 -6.43
N LEU A 23 -22.50 -10.22 -6.87
CA LEU A 23 -21.56 -9.41 -6.13
C LEU A 23 -22.08 -7.97 -5.96
N GLN A 24 -22.66 -7.38 -7.00
CA GLN A 24 -23.29 -6.07 -6.92
C GLN A 24 -24.50 -6.05 -5.97
N GLN A 25 -25.34 -7.09 -5.99
CA GLN A 25 -26.44 -7.23 -5.02
C GLN A 25 -25.93 -7.32 -3.59
N LEU A 26 -24.85 -8.09 -3.37
CA LEU A 26 -24.17 -8.17 -2.06
C LEU A 26 -23.62 -6.82 -1.63
N GLN A 27 -22.98 -6.09 -2.54
CA GLN A 27 -22.46 -4.74 -2.28
C GLN A 27 -23.57 -3.76 -1.87
N VAL A 28 -24.70 -3.75 -2.57
CA VAL A 28 -25.84 -2.90 -2.22
C VAL A 28 -26.37 -3.23 -0.83
N LYS A 29 -26.53 -4.52 -0.52
CA LYS A 29 -26.97 -4.96 0.81
C LYS A 29 -26.02 -4.45 1.90
N LYS A 30 -24.73 -4.74 1.77
CA LYS A 30 -23.71 -4.35 2.75
C LYS A 30 -23.52 -2.82 2.84
N LEU A 31 -23.69 -2.09 1.74
CA LEU A 31 -23.65 -0.62 1.75
C LEU A 31 -24.78 -0.04 2.58
N LYS A 32 -25.99 -0.58 2.47
CA LYS A 32 -27.13 -0.18 3.32
C LYS A 32 -26.84 -0.43 4.81
N GLU A 33 -26.26 -1.58 5.13
CA GLU A 33 -25.84 -1.92 6.50
C GLU A 33 -24.77 -0.93 7.02
N SER A 34 -23.77 -0.63 6.20
CA SER A 34 -22.71 0.34 6.52
C SER A 34 -23.26 1.76 6.74
N ILE A 35 -24.21 2.21 5.92
CA ILE A 35 -24.89 3.50 6.09
C ILE A 35 -25.65 3.53 7.43
N ASN A 36 -26.37 2.47 7.78
CA ASN A 36 -27.10 2.40 9.05
C ASN A 36 -26.17 2.46 10.27
N VAL A 37 -24.97 1.87 10.18
CA VAL A 37 -23.97 2.02 11.24
C VAL A 37 -23.38 3.44 11.23
N ALA A 38 -23.01 3.96 10.07
CA ALA A 38 -22.41 5.29 9.92
C ALA A 38 -23.33 6.40 10.46
N LEU A 39 -24.64 6.32 10.19
CA LEU A 39 -25.64 7.30 10.69
C LEU A 39 -25.72 7.42 12.23
N LYS A 40 -25.18 6.45 12.97
CA LYS A 40 -25.09 6.52 14.43
C LYS A 40 -23.88 7.37 14.89
N SER A 41 -22.88 7.59 14.03
CA SER A 41 -21.72 8.42 14.37
C SER A 41 -22.04 9.91 14.27
N PRO A 42 -21.45 10.76 15.12
CA PRO A 42 -21.66 12.21 15.06
C PRO A 42 -21.35 12.80 13.68
N PHE A 43 -20.26 12.40 13.07
CA PHE A 43 -19.81 12.89 11.77
C PHE A 43 -20.78 12.54 10.63
N TYR A 44 -21.10 11.27 10.45
CA TYR A 44 -21.97 10.87 9.35
C TYR A 44 -23.43 11.22 9.58
N LYS A 45 -23.90 11.24 10.85
CA LYS A 45 -25.26 11.72 11.17
C LYS A 45 -25.48 13.13 10.63
N LYS A 46 -24.48 14.01 10.78
CA LYS A 46 -24.54 15.36 10.22
C LYS A 46 -24.43 15.33 8.70
N ARG A 47 -23.34 14.74 8.16
CA ARG A 47 -23.00 14.79 6.73
C ARG A 47 -24.03 14.11 5.83
N LEU A 48 -24.50 12.93 6.21
CA LEU A 48 -25.54 12.20 5.44
C LEU A 48 -26.91 12.84 5.64
N GLY A 49 -27.20 13.38 6.84
CA GLY A 49 -28.44 14.10 7.10
C GLY A 49 -28.55 15.37 6.25
N GLU A 50 -27.50 16.16 6.12
CA GLU A 50 -27.47 17.34 5.24
C GLU A 50 -27.63 16.96 3.76
N ALA A 51 -27.15 15.80 3.35
CA ALA A 51 -27.31 15.28 1.98
C ALA A 51 -28.63 14.53 1.76
N GLY A 52 -29.46 14.32 2.78
CA GLY A 52 -30.72 13.57 2.71
C GLY A 52 -30.52 12.06 2.41
N ILE A 53 -29.36 11.49 2.78
CA ILE A 53 -29.00 10.10 2.47
C ILE A 53 -29.36 9.18 3.64
N THR A 54 -30.09 8.12 3.30
CA THR A 54 -30.39 6.99 4.19
C THR A 54 -30.08 5.67 3.47
N ALA A 55 -30.20 4.53 4.16
CA ALA A 55 -30.06 3.22 3.53
C ALA A 55 -31.05 3.01 2.36
N ASP A 56 -32.25 3.59 2.44
CA ASP A 56 -33.30 3.48 1.40
C ASP A 56 -32.97 4.31 0.14
N SER A 57 -32.01 5.25 0.24
CA SER A 57 -31.53 6.04 -0.91
C SER A 57 -30.69 5.20 -1.88
N ILE A 58 -30.29 3.98 -1.50
CA ILE A 58 -29.37 3.11 -2.25
C ILE A 58 -30.19 1.95 -2.87
N ASN A 59 -30.24 1.87 -4.18
CA ASN A 59 -30.88 0.78 -4.91
C ASN A 59 -29.89 0.03 -5.80
N THR A 60 -28.85 0.70 -6.25
CA THR A 60 -27.76 0.15 -7.07
C THR A 60 -26.41 0.54 -6.46
N VAL A 61 -25.34 -0.09 -6.92
CA VAL A 61 -23.97 0.27 -6.49
C VAL A 61 -23.62 1.70 -6.91
N ASP A 62 -24.15 2.17 -8.06
CA ASP A 62 -23.90 3.52 -8.56
C ASP A 62 -24.50 4.63 -7.68
N ASP A 63 -25.51 4.30 -6.87
CA ASP A 63 -26.10 5.24 -5.92
C ASP A 63 -25.10 5.70 -4.84
N ILE A 64 -23.95 5.03 -4.71
CA ILE A 64 -22.87 5.46 -3.85
C ILE A 64 -22.42 6.89 -4.15
N ARG A 65 -22.53 7.32 -5.41
CA ARG A 65 -22.19 8.68 -5.87
C ARG A 65 -22.99 9.78 -5.19
N LYS A 66 -24.17 9.46 -4.64
CA LYS A 66 -24.98 10.39 -3.85
C LYS A 66 -24.35 10.72 -2.50
N ILE A 67 -23.50 9.82 -1.97
CA ILE A 67 -22.83 9.99 -0.68
C ILE A 67 -21.68 10.99 -0.84
N PRO A 68 -21.60 12.03 0.01
CA PRO A 68 -20.49 12.96 0.01
C PRO A 68 -19.15 12.26 0.32
N PHE A 69 -18.07 12.73 -0.26
CA PHE A 69 -16.74 12.21 0.01
C PHE A 69 -16.32 12.40 1.47
N THR A 70 -15.55 11.44 1.97
CA THR A 70 -14.81 11.53 3.24
C THR A 70 -13.32 11.73 2.92
N THR A 71 -12.67 12.62 3.64
CA THR A 71 -11.27 12.96 3.45
C THR A 71 -10.43 12.61 4.69
N LYS A 72 -9.12 12.59 4.52
CA LYS A 72 -8.19 12.44 5.65
C LYS A 72 -8.35 13.55 6.69
N GLN A 73 -8.68 14.77 6.24
CA GLN A 73 -8.92 15.89 7.13
C GLN A 73 -10.18 15.68 7.98
N ASP A 74 -11.24 15.11 7.40
CA ASP A 74 -12.45 14.77 8.16
C ASP A 74 -12.14 13.79 9.32
N LEU A 75 -11.28 12.80 9.09
CA LEU A 75 -10.88 11.87 10.16
C LEU A 75 -10.07 12.58 11.27
N ARG A 76 -9.21 13.52 10.89
CA ARG A 76 -8.40 14.31 11.84
C ARG A 76 -9.23 15.27 12.65
N ASP A 77 -10.18 15.96 12.03
CA ASP A 77 -11.05 16.94 12.69
C ASP A 77 -12.04 16.28 13.64
N ASN A 78 -12.34 15.01 13.40
CA ASN A 78 -13.23 14.20 14.24
C ASN A 78 -12.47 13.21 15.13
N TYR A 79 -11.20 13.46 15.38
CA TYR A 79 -10.35 12.67 16.30
C TYR A 79 -10.92 12.73 17.74
N PRO A 80 -10.91 11.65 18.53
CA PRO A 80 -10.53 10.31 18.08
C PRO A 80 -11.71 9.43 17.60
N PHE A 81 -12.96 9.70 17.99
CA PHE A 81 -14.09 8.78 17.85
C PHE A 81 -15.28 9.35 17.09
N GLY A 82 -15.15 10.51 16.45
CA GLY A 82 -16.26 11.18 15.75
C GLY A 82 -16.88 10.38 14.59
N LEU A 83 -16.17 9.40 14.03
CA LEU A 83 -16.68 8.52 12.98
C LEU A 83 -17.18 7.16 13.52
N VAL A 84 -17.06 6.87 14.82
CA VAL A 84 -17.51 5.61 15.41
C VAL A 84 -19.04 5.59 15.45
N GLY A 85 -19.62 4.55 14.85
CA GLY A 85 -21.07 4.32 14.74
C GLY A 85 -21.61 3.22 15.66
N ALA A 86 -20.85 2.78 16.66
CA ALA A 86 -21.21 1.74 17.61
C ALA A 86 -20.81 2.12 19.03
N ASN A 87 -21.20 1.30 20.04
CA ASN A 87 -20.77 1.51 21.40
C ASN A 87 -19.25 1.22 21.52
N LEU A 88 -18.50 2.11 22.18
CA LEU A 88 -17.07 1.91 22.43
C LEU A 88 -16.78 0.71 23.33
N ASP A 89 -17.75 0.24 24.14
CA ASP A 89 -17.59 -1.01 24.92
C ASP A 89 -17.43 -2.24 24.03
N ASP A 90 -17.87 -2.18 22.77
CA ASP A 90 -17.70 -3.26 21.80
C ASP A 90 -16.34 -3.19 21.06
N ALA A 91 -15.55 -2.15 21.34
CA ALA A 91 -14.24 -1.97 20.73
C ALA A 91 -13.19 -2.87 21.37
N VAL A 92 -12.46 -3.62 20.56
CA VAL A 92 -11.37 -4.51 21.02
C VAL A 92 -10.00 -3.99 20.63
N ARG A 93 -9.93 -3.01 19.71
CA ARG A 93 -8.65 -2.48 19.22
C ARG A 93 -8.76 -1.11 18.61
N ILE A 94 -7.64 -0.37 18.71
CA ILE A 94 -7.42 0.90 18.02
C ILE A 94 -6.11 0.80 17.24
N HIS A 95 -6.12 1.31 16.01
CA HIS A 95 -4.93 1.63 15.23
C HIS A 95 -4.93 3.08 14.81
N SER A 96 -3.78 3.62 14.47
CA SER A 96 -3.66 4.98 13.96
C SER A 96 -2.54 5.13 12.95
N THR A 97 -2.62 6.19 12.14
CA THR A 97 -1.52 6.67 11.33
C THR A 97 -0.47 7.38 12.21
N SER A 98 0.71 7.68 11.66
CA SER A 98 1.82 8.30 12.41
C SER A 98 1.52 9.69 12.99
N GLY A 99 0.56 10.42 12.41
CA GLY A 99 0.18 11.75 12.90
C GLY A 99 1.26 12.85 12.79
N THR A 100 2.26 12.66 11.95
CA THR A 100 3.41 13.60 11.79
C THR A 100 3.00 15.03 11.42
N THR A 101 1.81 15.22 10.88
CA THR A 101 1.30 16.54 10.41
C THR A 101 0.01 16.97 11.13
N GLY A 102 -0.17 16.59 12.40
CA GLY A 102 -1.35 16.91 13.21
C GLY A 102 -1.96 15.67 13.88
N ASN A 103 -3.25 15.73 14.26
CA ASN A 103 -3.91 14.56 14.83
C ASN A 103 -3.80 13.34 13.92
N PRO A 104 -3.46 12.15 14.47
CA PRO A 104 -3.45 10.92 13.68
C PRO A 104 -4.87 10.55 13.23
N CYS A 105 -4.99 9.86 12.10
CA CYS A 105 -6.24 9.17 11.77
C CYS A 105 -6.34 7.93 12.65
N VAL A 106 -7.38 7.86 13.46
CA VAL A 106 -7.69 6.73 14.34
C VAL A 106 -8.73 5.84 13.69
N VAL A 107 -8.55 4.54 13.84
CA VAL A 107 -9.50 3.52 13.39
C VAL A 107 -9.77 2.57 14.53
N VAL A 108 -11.04 2.32 14.80
CA VAL A 108 -11.54 1.49 15.88
C VAL A 108 -12.13 0.20 15.32
N TYR A 109 -11.87 -0.92 15.97
CA TYR A 109 -12.28 -2.25 15.52
C TYR A 109 -13.06 -2.99 16.60
N SER A 110 -14.14 -3.65 16.19
CA SER A 110 -14.79 -4.69 16.96
C SER A 110 -14.08 -6.04 16.75
N GLU A 111 -14.50 -7.08 17.48
CA GLU A 111 -14.07 -8.45 17.22
C GLU A 111 -14.42 -8.89 15.78
N HIS A 112 -15.63 -8.55 15.30
CA HIS A 112 -16.04 -8.82 13.92
C HIS A 112 -15.08 -8.18 12.92
N ASP A 113 -14.74 -6.91 13.11
CA ASP A 113 -13.85 -6.17 12.20
C ASP A 113 -12.46 -6.82 12.14
N ILE A 114 -11.93 -7.29 13.27
CA ILE A 114 -10.65 -8.02 13.36
C ILE A 114 -10.73 -9.36 12.64
N CYS A 115 -11.80 -10.12 12.84
CA CYS A 115 -12.01 -11.42 12.19
C CYS A 115 -12.17 -11.28 10.66
N SER A 116 -12.94 -10.29 10.23
CA SER A 116 -13.11 -9.97 8.80
C SER A 116 -11.78 -9.61 8.15
N TRP A 117 -10.99 -8.76 8.80
CA TRP A 117 -9.67 -8.38 8.33
C TRP A 117 -8.69 -9.56 8.29
N ALA A 118 -8.62 -10.37 9.34
CA ALA A 118 -7.79 -11.58 9.37
C ALA A 118 -8.16 -12.55 8.23
N ASN A 119 -9.45 -12.72 7.96
CA ASN A 119 -9.94 -13.55 6.87
C ASN A 119 -9.54 -13.00 5.48
N MET A 120 -9.61 -11.68 5.27
CA MET A 120 -9.13 -11.07 4.02
C MET A 120 -7.63 -11.33 3.78
N ILE A 121 -6.80 -11.16 4.81
CA ILE A 121 -5.36 -11.44 4.68
C ILE A 121 -5.11 -12.93 4.45
N ALA A 122 -5.83 -13.83 5.12
CA ALA A 122 -5.74 -15.27 4.84
C ALA A 122 -6.06 -15.60 3.38
N ARG A 123 -7.11 -14.97 2.82
CA ARG A 123 -7.48 -15.05 1.39
C ARG A 123 -6.32 -14.58 0.49
N ASN A 124 -5.69 -13.45 0.82
CA ASN A 124 -4.54 -12.93 0.09
C ASN A 124 -3.35 -13.89 0.13
N LEU A 125 -3.00 -14.40 1.30
CA LEU A 125 -1.90 -15.34 1.47
C LEU A 125 -2.18 -16.66 0.75
N TYR A 126 -3.41 -17.16 0.81
CA TYR A 126 -3.82 -18.37 0.09
C TYR A 126 -3.72 -18.19 -1.42
N MET A 127 -4.13 -17.03 -1.94
CA MET A 127 -4.10 -16.67 -3.36
C MET A 127 -2.68 -16.68 -3.96
N VAL A 128 -1.67 -16.34 -3.17
CA VAL A 128 -0.25 -16.38 -3.60
C VAL A 128 0.45 -17.70 -3.23
N GLY A 129 -0.30 -18.71 -2.82
CA GLY A 129 0.20 -20.05 -2.61
C GLY A 129 0.68 -20.35 -1.18
N CYS A 130 0.45 -19.49 -0.19
CA CYS A 130 0.68 -19.84 1.20
C CYS A 130 -0.40 -20.83 1.68
N ARG A 131 0.00 -21.77 2.51
CA ARG A 131 -0.86 -22.85 3.03
C ARG A 131 -0.62 -23.05 4.52
N LYS A 132 -1.46 -23.82 5.17
CA LYS A 132 -1.32 -24.20 6.58
C LYS A 132 0.04 -24.84 6.93
N SER A 133 0.65 -25.53 5.97
CA SER A 133 1.97 -26.18 6.16
C SER A 133 3.15 -25.22 6.08
N ASP A 134 2.91 -23.94 5.78
CA ASP A 134 3.95 -22.93 5.61
C ASP A 134 4.37 -22.30 6.93
N VAL A 135 5.57 -21.74 6.92
CA VAL A 135 6.10 -20.85 7.95
C VAL A 135 6.09 -19.44 7.41
N PHE A 136 5.25 -18.60 8.00
CA PHE A 136 5.11 -17.20 7.64
C PHE A 136 5.92 -16.33 8.61
N GLN A 137 6.91 -15.59 8.09
CA GLN A 137 7.66 -14.63 8.88
C GLN A 137 7.21 -13.21 8.58
N ASN A 138 6.94 -12.43 9.64
CA ASN A 138 6.53 -11.04 9.52
C ASN A 138 7.65 -10.09 9.98
N SER A 139 8.23 -9.37 9.03
CA SER A 139 9.31 -8.41 9.27
C SER A 139 8.82 -6.95 9.33
N SER A 140 7.53 -6.74 9.62
CA SER A 140 6.97 -5.39 9.82
C SER A 140 6.91 -5.00 11.28
N GLY A 141 6.94 -3.68 11.54
CA GLY A 141 6.76 -3.15 12.89
C GLY A 141 5.36 -3.42 13.44
N TYR A 142 5.31 -3.70 14.74
CA TYR A 142 4.08 -3.82 15.52
C TYR A 142 3.77 -2.49 16.23
N GLY A 143 2.60 -2.37 16.80
CA GLY A 143 2.17 -1.17 17.53
C GLY A 143 0.94 -0.52 16.91
N MET A 144 0.92 0.80 16.81
CA MET A 144 -0.25 1.54 16.29
C MET A 144 -0.45 1.36 14.77
N PHE A 145 0.58 0.95 14.03
CA PHE A 145 0.48 0.64 12.60
C PHE A 145 -0.18 -0.72 12.36
N THR A 146 -0.93 -0.80 11.27
CA THR A 146 -1.73 -1.99 10.93
C THR A 146 -0.92 -3.11 10.29
N GLY A 147 0.23 -2.81 9.65
CA GLY A 147 0.98 -3.76 8.82
C GLY A 147 1.40 -5.04 9.54
N GLY A 148 2.02 -4.90 10.73
CA GLY A 148 2.49 -6.05 11.51
C GLY A 148 1.36 -6.97 11.94
N LEU A 149 0.38 -6.42 12.65
CA LEU A 149 -0.73 -7.22 13.19
C LEU A 149 -1.63 -7.80 12.09
N GLY A 150 -1.89 -7.04 11.00
CA GLY A 150 -2.74 -7.53 9.92
C GLY A 150 -2.21 -8.80 9.29
N PHE A 151 -0.96 -8.81 8.88
CA PHE A 151 -0.35 -10.00 8.29
C PHE A 151 -0.22 -11.15 9.28
N GLN A 152 0.09 -10.87 10.55
CA GLN A 152 0.14 -11.89 11.58
C GLN A 152 -1.21 -12.59 11.73
N TYR A 153 -2.28 -11.83 11.99
CA TYR A 153 -3.61 -12.43 12.17
C TYR A 153 -4.08 -13.21 10.95
N GLY A 154 -3.79 -12.70 9.75
CA GLY A 154 -4.15 -13.41 8.53
C GLY A 154 -3.40 -14.73 8.36
N ALA A 155 -2.11 -14.78 8.66
CA ALA A 155 -1.31 -16.00 8.62
C ALA A 155 -1.77 -17.03 9.69
N GLU A 156 -2.06 -16.56 10.90
CA GLU A 156 -2.63 -17.39 11.98
C GLU A 156 -4.04 -17.89 11.61
N TRP A 157 -4.86 -17.04 10.98
CA TRP A 157 -6.20 -17.42 10.50
C TRP A 157 -6.15 -18.48 9.41
N LEU A 158 -5.17 -18.37 8.51
CA LEU A 158 -4.84 -19.40 7.53
C LEU A 158 -4.39 -20.72 8.18
N GLY A 159 -3.88 -20.65 9.39
CA GLY A 159 -3.33 -21.78 10.14
C GLY A 159 -1.84 -22.02 9.89
N ALA A 160 -1.13 -21.09 9.23
CA ALA A 160 0.31 -21.15 9.03
C ALA A 160 1.06 -20.88 10.36
N MET A 161 2.22 -21.51 10.53
CA MET A 161 3.09 -21.18 11.67
C MET A 161 3.67 -19.78 11.47
N THR A 162 3.33 -18.86 12.37
CA THR A 162 3.71 -17.44 12.22
C THR A 162 4.89 -17.11 13.11
N VAL A 163 5.92 -16.46 12.50
CA VAL A 163 7.11 -15.95 13.19
C VAL A 163 6.97 -14.42 13.31
N PRO A 164 6.62 -13.86 14.48
CA PRO A 164 6.43 -12.43 14.69
C PRO A 164 7.79 -11.74 14.90
N ALA A 165 8.62 -11.73 13.86
CA ALA A 165 10.01 -11.29 13.95
C ALA A 165 10.16 -9.79 14.18
N ALA A 166 9.12 -8.98 13.85
CA ALA A 166 9.10 -7.52 13.88
C ALA A 166 10.14 -6.89 12.93
N ALA A 167 10.19 -5.56 12.88
CA ALA A 167 11.16 -4.85 12.06
C ALA A 167 12.56 -4.83 12.68
N GLY A 168 13.58 -4.60 11.86
CA GLY A 168 14.97 -4.42 12.28
C GLY A 168 15.74 -5.72 12.49
N ASN A 169 17.01 -5.57 12.90
CA ASN A 169 17.97 -6.66 13.13
C ASN A 169 18.03 -7.70 11.99
N SER A 170 18.48 -7.26 10.82
CA SER A 170 18.43 -8.06 9.58
C SER A 170 19.21 -9.40 9.69
N LYS A 171 20.30 -9.45 10.46
CA LYS A 171 21.01 -10.71 10.71
C LYS A 171 20.14 -11.72 11.47
N ARG A 172 19.37 -11.25 12.46
CA ARG A 172 18.42 -12.09 13.19
C ARG A 172 17.27 -12.56 12.28
N GLN A 173 16.82 -11.73 11.35
CA GLN A 173 15.81 -12.12 10.36
C GLN A 173 16.29 -13.29 9.52
N ILE A 174 17.52 -13.24 9.01
CA ILE A 174 18.14 -14.32 8.23
C ILE A 174 18.28 -15.59 9.08
N LYS A 175 18.71 -15.42 10.32
CA LYS A 175 18.80 -16.56 11.26
C LYS A 175 17.44 -17.24 11.41
N PHE A 176 16.36 -16.48 11.60
CA PHE A 176 15.01 -17.05 11.73
C PHE A 176 14.54 -17.72 10.43
N ILE A 177 14.83 -17.13 9.27
CA ILE A 177 14.52 -17.74 7.95
C ILE A 177 15.15 -19.13 7.87
N LYS A 178 16.39 -19.29 8.30
CA LYS A 178 17.11 -20.58 8.27
C LYS A 178 16.61 -21.53 9.35
N ASP A 179 16.58 -21.09 10.60
CA ASP A 179 16.31 -21.97 11.76
C ASP A 179 14.87 -22.48 11.77
N PHE A 180 13.89 -21.63 11.42
CA PHE A 180 12.48 -21.99 11.40
C PHE A 180 11.98 -22.45 10.04
N GLY A 181 12.83 -22.36 9.02
CA GLY A 181 12.49 -22.79 7.67
C GLY A 181 11.39 -21.93 7.04
N THR A 182 11.47 -20.61 7.20
CA THR A 182 10.51 -19.65 6.63
C THR A 182 10.31 -19.88 5.15
N THR A 183 9.06 -20.01 4.73
CA THR A 183 8.66 -20.22 3.34
C THR A 183 8.00 -18.99 2.72
N CYS A 184 7.29 -18.21 3.55
CA CYS A 184 6.62 -16.97 3.17
C CYS A 184 7.11 -15.83 4.07
N LEU A 185 7.47 -14.69 3.48
CA LEU A 185 7.94 -13.51 4.20
C LEU A 185 7.07 -12.31 3.84
N HIS A 186 6.77 -11.47 4.83
CA HIS A 186 6.25 -10.12 4.60
C HIS A 186 7.32 -9.08 4.94
N ALA A 187 7.57 -8.16 4.03
CA ALA A 187 8.50 -7.04 4.21
C ALA A 187 8.08 -5.83 3.35
N ILE A 188 8.48 -4.63 3.72
CA ILE A 188 8.40 -3.48 2.82
C ILE A 188 9.46 -3.60 1.71
N PRO A 189 9.24 -3.05 0.50
CA PRO A 189 10.17 -3.18 -0.63
C PRO A 189 11.61 -2.76 -0.33
N SER A 190 11.81 -1.61 0.32
CA SER A 190 13.14 -1.12 0.71
C SER A 190 13.85 -2.08 1.66
N TYR A 191 13.12 -2.64 2.62
CA TYR A 191 13.68 -3.61 3.56
C TYR A 191 13.97 -4.96 2.91
N ALA A 192 13.18 -5.39 1.92
CA ALA A 192 13.46 -6.61 1.17
C ALA A 192 14.80 -6.53 0.41
N ILE A 193 15.11 -5.36 -0.18
CA ILE A 193 16.43 -5.10 -0.80
C ILE A 193 17.53 -5.15 0.26
N ARG A 194 17.35 -4.45 1.40
CA ARG A 194 18.34 -4.47 2.48
C ARG A 194 18.57 -5.88 3.01
N LEU A 195 17.53 -6.67 3.16
CA LEU A 195 17.64 -8.06 3.60
C LEU A 195 18.47 -8.90 2.61
N ALA A 196 18.27 -8.72 1.30
CA ALA A 196 19.05 -9.39 0.27
C ALA A 196 20.55 -9.00 0.31
N GLU A 197 20.86 -7.74 0.60
CA GLU A 197 22.24 -7.28 0.83
C GLU A 197 22.85 -7.97 2.05
N VAL A 198 22.10 -8.08 3.15
CA VAL A 198 22.59 -8.74 4.38
C VAL A 198 22.78 -10.23 4.16
N PHE A 199 21.96 -10.90 3.35
CA PHE A 199 22.22 -12.28 2.92
C PHE A 199 23.62 -12.41 2.30
N LYS A 200 23.99 -11.48 1.42
CA LYS A 200 25.31 -11.45 0.78
C LYS A 200 26.43 -11.13 1.80
N GLU A 201 26.22 -10.15 2.68
CA GLU A 201 27.17 -9.78 3.74
C GLU A 201 27.47 -10.94 4.69
N GLU A 202 26.45 -11.74 5.03
CA GLU A 202 26.59 -12.92 5.92
C GLU A 202 27.07 -14.19 5.17
N GLY A 203 27.31 -14.11 3.87
CA GLY A 203 27.73 -15.26 3.05
C GLY A 203 26.68 -16.35 2.94
N VAL A 204 25.38 -16.01 3.08
CA VAL A 204 24.26 -16.94 3.01
C VAL A 204 23.62 -16.83 1.63
N ASP A 205 23.58 -17.93 0.91
CA ASP A 205 22.81 -17.99 -0.35
C ASP A 205 21.31 -18.10 -0.03
N PRO A 206 20.48 -17.14 -0.44
CA PRO A 206 19.02 -17.24 -0.27
C PRO A 206 18.43 -18.54 -0.81
N ALA A 207 18.96 -19.07 -1.92
CA ALA A 207 18.52 -20.34 -2.52
C ALA A 207 18.76 -21.57 -1.63
N SER A 208 19.64 -21.44 -0.61
CA SER A 208 19.85 -22.49 0.40
C SER A 208 18.73 -22.55 1.46
N THR A 209 17.82 -21.58 1.46
CA THR A 209 16.69 -21.50 2.39
C THR A 209 15.42 -22.09 1.77
N LYS A 210 14.34 -22.18 2.57
CA LYS A 210 13.01 -22.58 2.07
C LYS A 210 12.16 -21.40 1.60
N LEU A 211 12.69 -20.18 1.62
CA LEU A 211 11.97 -18.97 1.25
C LEU A 211 11.61 -19.02 -0.24
N ARG A 212 10.32 -18.86 -0.55
CA ARG A 212 9.81 -18.89 -1.93
C ARG A 212 8.81 -17.78 -2.25
N THR A 213 8.13 -17.25 -1.25
CA THR A 213 7.08 -16.24 -1.42
C THR A 213 7.40 -15.02 -0.58
N LEU A 214 7.31 -13.85 -1.18
CA LEU A 214 7.46 -12.57 -0.51
C LEU A 214 6.22 -11.72 -0.78
N CYS A 215 5.59 -11.20 0.28
CA CYS A 215 4.54 -10.21 0.20
C CYS A 215 5.18 -8.84 0.44
N ILE A 216 5.07 -7.92 -0.53
CA ILE A 216 5.62 -6.56 -0.45
C ILE A 216 4.52 -5.52 -0.55
N GLY A 217 4.66 -4.42 0.16
CA GLY A 217 3.68 -3.33 0.14
C GLY A 217 4.04 -2.22 1.11
N ALA A 218 3.09 -1.34 1.39
CA ALA A 218 3.20 -0.17 2.25
C ALA A 218 4.12 0.95 1.74
N GLU A 219 4.97 0.68 0.75
CA GLU A 219 5.77 1.67 0.03
C GLU A 219 5.47 1.61 -1.46
N PRO A 220 5.46 2.74 -2.17
CA PRO A 220 5.48 2.74 -3.62
C PRO A 220 6.72 1.99 -4.12
N HIS A 221 6.59 1.24 -5.18
CA HIS A 221 7.70 0.55 -5.84
C HIS A 221 7.38 0.26 -7.30
N THR A 222 8.42 0.20 -8.13
CA THR A 222 8.29 -0.08 -9.55
C THR A 222 8.30 -1.58 -9.83
N GLU A 223 7.87 -1.97 -11.04
CA GLU A 223 7.97 -3.35 -11.49
C GLU A 223 9.43 -3.82 -11.60
N GLU A 224 10.33 -2.93 -11.99
CA GLU A 224 11.77 -3.19 -12.07
C GLU A 224 12.36 -3.48 -10.69
N GLN A 225 11.93 -2.72 -9.67
CA GLN A 225 12.33 -2.94 -8.28
C GLN A 225 11.83 -4.28 -7.76
N ARG A 226 10.56 -4.64 -8.04
CA ARG A 226 10.01 -5.95 -7.69
C ARG A 226 10.82 -7.09 -8.31
N ARG A 227 11.13 -6.99 -9.61
CA ARG A 227 11.96 -7.97 -10.33
C ARG A 227 13.39 -8.04 -9.78
N ARG A 228 13.95 -6.90 -9.35
CA ARG A 228 15.25 -6.86 -8.67
C ARG A 228 15.21 -7.67 -7.37
N ILE A 229 14.21 -7.44 -6.54
CA ILE A 229 13.99 -8.18 -5.29
C ILE A 229 13.87 -9.69 -5.56
N GLU A 230 13.05 -10.08 -6.53
CA GLU A 230 12.87 -11.49 -6.92
C GLU A 230 14.19 -12.16 -7.31
N ARG A 231 15.00 -11.47 -8.12
CA ARG A 231 16.33 -12.00 -8.53
C ARG A 231 17.30 -12.11 -7.37
N MET A 232 17.33 -11.12 -6.48
CA MET A 232 18.28 -11.09 -5.35
C MET A 232 17.97 -12.15 -4.30
N LEU A 233 16.69 -12.44 -4.05
CA LEU A 233 16.25 -13.38 -3.02
C LEU A 233 15.85 -14.76 -3.56
N GLY A 234 15.73 -14.93 -4.88
CA GLY A 234 15.29 -16.18 -5.47
C GLY A 234 13.81 -16.52 -5.19
N VAL A 235 12.96 -15.52 -4.99
CA VAL A 235 11.55 -15.67 -4.59
C VAL A 235 10.59 -15.11 -5.64
N LYS A 236 9.28 -15.38 -5.46
CA LYS A 236 8.21 -14.60 -6.10
C LYS A 236 7.71 -13.54 -5.14
N ALA A 237 7.71 -12.29 -5.58
CA ALA A 237 7.27 -11.14 -4.80
C ALA A 237 5.91 -10.62 -5.30
N TYR A 238 4.93 -10.56 -4.40
CA TYR A 238 3.56 -10.16 -4.70
C TYR A 238 3.26 -8.82 -4.04
N ASN A 239 2.71 -7.90 -4.82
CA ASN A 239 2.33 -6.58 -4.35
C ASN A 239 1.06 -6.64 -3.52
N SER A 240 1.04 -5.91 -2.41
CA SER A 240 -0.12 -5.73 -1.55
C SER A 240 -0.40 -4.24 -1.33
N PHE A 241 -1.66 -3.87 -1.43
CA PHE A 241 -2.13 -2.54 -1.11
C PHE A 241 -3.01 -2.57 0.13
N GLY A 242 -2.87 -1.56 0.95
CA GLY A 242 -3.72 -1.31 2.09
C GLY A 242 -3.37 -0.01 2.78
N MET A 243 -4.27 0.43 3.62
CA MET A 243 -4.11 1.65 4.41
C MET A 243 -4.86 1.53 5.73
N THR A 244 -4.39 2.25 6.74
CA THR A 244 -4.97 2.18 8.10
C THR A 244 -6.47 2.47 8.08
N GLU A 245 -6.89 3.45 7.32
CA GLU A 245 -8.29 3.89 7.21
C GLU A 245 -9.22 2.79 6.63
N MET A 246 -8.63 1.81 5.91
CA MET A 246 -9.33 0.69 5.26
C MET A 246 -9.00 -0.67 5.88
N ASN A 247 -8.88 -0.76 7.19
CA ASN A 247 -8.47 -1.92 7.99
C ASN A 247 -6.96 -2.19 8.03
N GLY A 248 -6.15 -1.64 7.15
CA GLY A 248 -4.73 -1.93 7.06
C GLY A 248 -4.38 -2.67 5.77
N PRO A 249 -3.37 -3.56 5.76
CA PRO A 249 -3.02 -4.35 4.58
C PRO A 249 -4.16 -5.26 4.13
N GLY A 250 -4.16 -5.65 2.87
CA GLY A 250 -5.07 -6.65 2.33
C GLY A 250 -6.29 -6.13 1.60
N VAL A 251 -6.41 -4.82 1.39
CA VAL A 251 -7.49 -4.21 0.59
C VAL A 251 -7.44 -4.68 -0.86
N ALA A 252 -6.24 -4.69 -1.44
CA ALA A 252 -5.98 -5.27 -2.75
C ALA A 252 -4.65 -6.05 -2.76
N PHE A 253 -4.59 -7.12 -3.56
CA PHE A 253 -3.44 -8.01 -3.57
C PHE A 253 -3.24 -8.67 -4.94
N GLU A 254 -1.99 -8.83 -5.37
CA GLU A 254 -1.66 -9.60 -6.58
C GLU A 254 -1.94 -11.09 -6.39
N CYS A 255 -2.42 -11.75 -7.43
CA CYS A 255 -2.45 -13.20 -7.52
C CYS A 255 -1.16 -13.74 -8.15
N LYS A 256 -1.07 -15.06 -8.32
CA LYS A 256 0.10 -15.73 -8.91
C LYS A 256 0.50 -15.23 -10.31
N TYR A 257 -0.39 -14.56 -11.04
CA TYR A 257 -0.11 -14.01 -12.38
C TYR A 257 0.54 -12.64 -12.35
N GLN A 258 0.52 -11.92 -11.21
CA GLN A 258 1.16 -10.60 -11.04
C GLN A 258 0.68 -9.55 -12.07
N GLU A 259 -0.56 -9.68 -12.55
CA GLU A 259 -1.20 -8.81 -13.54
C GLU A 259 -2.23 -7.88 -12.87
N GLY A 260 -1.77 -7.04 -11.93
CA GLY A 260 -2.61 -6.17 -11.10
C GLY A 260 -3.11 -6.84 -9.82
N MET A 261 -3.65 -6.01 -8.90
CA MET A 261 -4.10 -6.42 -7.59
C MET A 261 -5.63 -6.59 -7.56
N HIS A 262 -6.11 -7.78 -7.19
CA HIS A 262 -7.55 -8.00 -6.92
C HIS A 262 -7.95 -7.19 -5.71
N LEU A 263 -9.02 -6.42 -5.85
CA LEU A 263 -9.63 -5.64 -4.78
C LEU A 263 -10.84 -6.42 -4.26
N TRP A 264 -10.93 -6.64 -2.95
CA TRP A 264 -12.01 -7.47 -2.39
C TRP A 264 -13.33 -6.72 -2.36
N GLU A 265 -14.10 -6.84 -3.44
CA GLU A 265 -15.36 -6.11 -3.66
C GLU A 265 -16.52 -6.62 -2.81
N ASP A 266 -16.37 -7.74 -2.12
CA ASP A 266 -17.28 -8.17 -1.05
C ASP A 266 -17.06 -7.42 0.27
N ASN A 267 -15.94 -6.69 0.40
CA ASN A 267 -15.57 -5.87 1.56
C ASN A 267 -15.44 -4.39 1.24
N TYR A 268 -15.31 -4.03 -0.04
CA TYR A 268 -15.14 -2.65 -0.48
C TYR A 268 -15.91 -2.33 -1.75
N ILE A 269 -16.36 -1.07 -1.87
CA ILE A 269 -16.68 -0.49 -3.18
C ILE A 269 -15.51 0.40 -3.57
N VAL A 270 -15.05 0.26 -4.82
CA VAL A 270 -14.01 1.09 -5.42
C VAL A 270 -14.59 1.95 -6.51
N GLU A 271 -14.25 3.23 -6.48
CA GLU A 271 -14.46 4.19 -7.56
C GLU A 271 -13.09 4.73 -7.98
N ILE A 272 -12.92 5.02 -9.26
CA ILE A 272 -11.79 5.81 -9.76
C ILE A 272 -12.38 7.10 -10.28
N VAL A 273 -11.88 8.22 -9.77
CA VAL A 273 -12.40 9.56 -10.12
C VAL A 273 -11.26 10.44 -10.65
N ASP A 274 -11.61 11.36 -11.51
CA ASP A 274 -10.70 12.45 -11.89
C ASP A 274 -10.37 13.28 -10.63
N PRO A 275 -9.11 13.53 -10.31
CA PRO A 275 -8.73 14.18 -9.05
C PRO A 275 -9.18 15.64 -8.93
N ASP A 276 -9.44 16.32 -10.06
CA ASP A 276 -9.82 17.73 -10.14
C ASP A 276 -11.33 17.90 -10.17
N THR A 277 -12.02 17.19 -11.06
CA THR A 277 -13.48 17.28 -11.22
C THR A 277 -14.26 16.40 -10.24
N LEU A 278 -13.63 15.37 -9.71
CA LEU A 278 -14.20 14.33 -8.83
C LEU A 278 -15.28 13.48 -9.50
N GLU A 279 -15.37 13.54 -10.82
CA GLU A 279 -16.27 12.71 -11.61
C GLU A 279 -15.63 11.33 -11.89
N PRO A 280 -16.42 10.25 -11.96
CA PRO A 280 -15.90 8.93 -12.28
C PRO A 280 -15.23 8.90 -13.65
N VAL A 281 -14.11 8.19 -13.76
CA VAL A 281 -13.45 7.91 -15.03
C VAL A 281 -13.76 6.48 -15.51
N PRO A 282 -13.74 6.22 -16.83
CA PRO A 282 -13.92 4.87 -17.37
C PRO A 282 -12.86 3.88 -16.88
N ASP A 283 -13.21 2.58 -16.83
CA ASP A 283 -12.22 1.52 -16.56
C ASP A 283 -11.08 1.57 -17.59
N GLY A 284 -9.85 1.49 -17.11
CA GLY A 284 -8.63 1.65 -17.90
C GLY A 284 -8.01 3.04 -17.85
N GLU A 285 -8.76 4.05 -17.48
CA GLU A 285 -8.25 5.42 -17.30
C GLU A 285 -7.71 5.65 -15.88
N MET A 286 -6.67 6.49 -15.80
CA MET A 286 -6.03 6.85 -14.53
C MET A 286 -6.88 7.87 -13.77
N GLY A 287 -6.99 7.68 -12.45
CA GLY A 287 -7.64 8.62 -11.57
C GLY A 287 -7.31 8.36 -10.10
N GLU A 288 -7.89 9.16 -9.22
CA GLU A 288 -7.79 8.98 -7.78
C GLU A 288 -8.71 7.85 -7.33
N MET A 289 -8.19 6.91 -6.55
CA MET A 289 -8.98 5.84 -5.96
C MET A 289 -9.78 6.34 -4.77
N VAL A 290 -11.07 6.01 -4.78
CA VAL A 290 -12.01 6.24 -3.68
C VAL A 290 -12.51 4.89 -3.19
N LEU A 291 -12.51 4.69 -1.88
CA LEU A 291 -12.90 3.42 -1.25
C LEU A 291 -14.04 3.63 -0.24
N THR A 292 -14.96 2.68 -0.24
CA THR A 292 -15.99 2.56 0.78
C THR A 292 -15.91 1.19 1.43
N THR A 293 -15.90 1.15 2.76
CA THR A 293 -15.91 -0.10 3.52
C THR A 293 -17.32 -0.68 3.61
N LEU A 294 -17.47 -2.01 3.45
CA LEU A 294 -18.75 -2.72 3.44
C LEU A 294 -18.96 -3.69 4.60
N ASP A 295 -17.91 -4.00 5.35
CA ASP A 295 -17.94 -5.05 6.39
C ASP A 295 -17.36 -4.54 7.71
N ARG A 296 -17.68 -3.27 8.06
CA ARG A 296 -17.22 -2.66 9.31
C ARG A 296 -18.36 -2.32 10.22
N THR A 297 -18.29 -2.84 11.45
CA THR A 297 -19.35 -2.66 12.46
C THR A 297 -19.07 -1.53 13.45
N MET A 298 -17.80 -1.17 13.64
CA MET A 298 -17.44 -0.07 14.55
C MET A 298 -17.39 1.29 13.85
N MET A 299 -16.63 1.37 12.77
CA MET A 299 -16.29 2.64 12.14
C MET A 299 -16.30 2.48 10.62
N PRO A 300 -17.49 2.40 9.96
CA PRO A 300 -17.56 2.44 8.52
C PRO A 300 -16.97 3.73 7.97
N VAL A 301 -16.26 3.63 6.85
CA VAL A 301 -15.74 4.78 6.13
C VAL A 301 -16.32 4.78 4.73
N LEU A 302 -17.08 5.83 4.40
CA LEU A 302 -17.83 5.93 3.16
C LEU A 302 -17.17 6.93 2.20
N ARG A 303 -17.00 6.54 0.94
CA ARG A 303 -16.40 7.33 -0.14
C ARG A 303 -15.12 8.07 0.27
N TYR A 304 -14.17 7.32 0.82
CA TYR A 304 -12.91 7.88 1.29
C TYR A 304 -11.97 8.17 0.12
N ARG A 305 -11.55 9.42 -0.01
CA ARG A 305 -10.54 9.86 -0.96
C ARG A 305 -9.16 9.41 -0.48
N THR A 306 -8.59 8.40 -1.15
CA THR A 306 -7.29 7.84 -0.74
C THR A 306 -6.11 8.71 -1.13
N ARG A 307 -6.29 9.55 -2.15
CA ARG A 307 -5.25 10.30 -2.86
C ARG A 307 -4.32 9.43 -3.70
N ASP A 308 -4.48 8.11 -3.68
CA ASP A 308 -3.68 7.20 -4.49
C ASP A 308 -4.16 7.18 -5.93
N LEU A 309 -3.22 7.33 -6.88
CA LEU A 309 -3.49 7.30 -8.33
C LEU A 309 -3.34 5.87 -8.86
N THR A 310 -4.40 5.36 -9.44
CA THR A 310 -4.45 4.05 -10.08
C THR A 310 -5.57 4.01 -11.13
N ARG A 311 -5.84 2.85 -11.68
CA ARG A 311 -6.96 2.58 -12.59
C ARG A 311 -7.50 1.19 -12.36
N ILE A 312 -8.76 0.96 -12.70
CA ILE A 312 -9.30 -0.40 -12.85
C ILE A 312 -8.70 -1.01 -14.11
N LEU A 313 -8.14 -2.20 -13.99
CA LEU A 313 -7.67 -2.96 -15.15
C LEU A 313 -8.86 -3.64 -15.82
N PRO A 314 -9.05 -3.44 -17.14
CA PRO A 314 -10.14 -4.08 -17.86
C PRO A 314 -9.89 -5.59 -18.03
N GLY A 315 -10.97 -6.33 -18.25
CA GLY A 315 -10.94 -7.75 -18.55
C GLY A 315 -10.76 -8.66 -17.33
N GLU A 316 -10.92 -9.95 -17.58
CA GLU A 316 -10.86 -11.00 -16.57
C GLU A 316 -9.40 -11.39 -16.25
N CYS A 317 -9.18 -11.90 -15.04
CA CYS A 317 -7.90 -12.45 -14.66
C CYS A 317 -7.84 -13.95 -14.95
N LYS A 318 -6.72 -14.42 -15.44
CA LYS A 318 -6.43 -15.85 -15.67
C LYS A 318 -6.57 -16.73 -14.42
N CYS A 319 -6.59 -16.11 -13.22
CA CYS A 319 -6.81 -16.83 -11.98
C CYS A 319 -8.27 -17.22 -11.73
N GLY A 320 -9.21 -16.78 -12.57
CA GLY A 320 -10.65 -17.09 -12.47
C GLY A 320 -11.43 -16.28 -11.41
N ARG A 321 -10.76 -15.39 -10.65
CA ARG A 321 -11.46 -14.49 -9.71
C ARG A 321 -12.24 -13.42 -10.47
N THR A 322 -13.44 -13.16 -10.03
CA THR A 322 -14.36 -12.18 -10.65
C THR A 322 -14.23 -10.77 -10.10
N HIS A 323 -13.53 -10.61 -8.98
CA HIS A 323 -13.23 -9.31 -8.41
C HIS A 323 -12.34 -8.48 -9.32
N ARG A 324 -12.67 -7.19 -9.51
CA ARG A 324 -11.88 -6.27 -10.34
C ARG A 324 -10.46 -6.14 -9.81
N ARG A 325 -9.57 -5.76 -10.71
CA ARG A 325 -8.17 -5.51 -10.38
C ARG A 325 -7.85 -4.04 -10.56
N ILE A 326 -7.06 -3.52 -9.64
CA ILE A 326 -6.42 -2.22 -9.81
C ILE A 326 -4.99 -2.40 -10.33
N ASP A 327 -4.51 -1.42 -11.09
CA ASP A 327 -3.10 -1.32 -11.46
C ASP A 327 -2.28 -0.99 -10.20
N ARG A 328 -0.97 -1.09 -10.30
CA ARG A 328 -0.04 -0.59 -9.29
C ARG A 328 -0.32 0.89 -9.00
N ILE A 329 -0.22 1.29 -7.74
CA ILE A 329 -0.29 2.71 -7.40
C ILE A 329 0.85 3.44 -8.10
N LYS A 330 0.52 4.48 -8.85
CA LYS A 330 1.47 5.27 -9.67
C LYS A 330 2.01 6.50 -8.93
N GLY A 331 1.42 6.84 -7.82
CA GLY A 331 1.74 8.00 -7.00
C GLY A 331 0.54 8.44 -6.18
N ARG A 332 0.67 9.57 -5.53
CA ARG A 332 -0.43 10.20 -4.78
C ARG A 332 -0.64 11.61 -5.27
N THR A 333 -1.88 12.07 -5.30
CA THR A 333 -2.20 13.46 -5.68
C THR A 333 -1.62 14.48 -4.69
N ASP A 334 -1.35 14.07 -3.44
CA ASP A 334 -0.76 14.91 -2.38
C ASP A 334 0.78 14.75 -2.24
N ASP A 335 1.40 13.80 -2.94
CA ASP A 335 2.86 13.65 -3.04
C ASP A 335 3.42 14.31 -4.33
N MET A 336 2.54 14.74 -5.22
CA MET A 336 2.91 15.46 -6.44
C MET A 336 3.44 16.85 -6.07
N PHE A 337 4.53 17.23 -6.67
CA PHE A 337 5.02 18.60 -6.58
C PHE A 337 5.09 19.23 -7.98
N ILE A 338 4.83 20.54 -8.02
CA ILE A 338 4.91 21.32 -9.25
C ILE A 338 6.23 22.08 -9.24
N ILE A 339 6.99 21.93 -10.31
CA ILE A 339 8.22 22.71 -10.53
C ILE A 339 8.27 23.20 -11.97
N LYS A 340 8.46 24.49 -12.16
CA LYS A 340 8.44 25.15 -13.48
C LYS A 340 7.22 24.80 -14.34
N GLY A 341 6.05 24.63 -13.69
CA GLY A 341 4.80 24.28 -14.37
C GLY A 341 4.65 22.79 -14.75
N VAL A 342 5.57 21.94 -14.34
CA VAL A 342 5.52 20.50 -14.59
C VAL A 342 5.14 19.75 -13.31
N ASN A 343 4.16 18.84 -13.42
CA ASN A 343 3.77 17.93 -12.35
C ASN A 343 4.77 16.77 -12.27
N VAL A 344 5.42 16.59 -11.13
CA VAL A 344 6.41 15.54 -10.91
C VAL A 344 6.00 14.68 -9.72
N PHE A 345 6.13 13.38 -9.90
CA PHE A 345 5.93 12.38 -8.82
C PHE A 345 7.28 11.74 -8.45
N PRO A 346 7.58 11.56 -7.15
CA PRO A 346 8.82 10.91 -6.71
C PRO A 346 9.06 9.54 -7.35
N MET A 347 8.00 8.79 -7.64
CA MET A 347 8.10 7.49 -8.31
C MET A 347 8.66 7.55 -9.73
N GLN A 348 8.51 8.66 -10.45
CA GLN A 348 9.11 8.82 -11.78
C GLN A 348 10.64 8.90 -11.65
N VAL A 349 11.12 9.58 -10.60
CA VAL A 349 12.55 9.63 -10.29
C VAL A 349 13.07 8.24 -9.91
N GLU A 350 12.39 7.55 -9.02
CA GLU A 350 12.77 6.20 -8.58
C GLU A 350 12.82 5.21 -9.75
N LYS A 351 11.84 5.26 -10.66
CA LYS A 351 11.79 4.44 -11.88
C LYS A 351 13.08 4.54 -12.71
N ILE A 352 13.67 5.71 -12.77
CA ILE A 352 14.93 5.93 -13.51
C ILE A 352 16.12 5.43 -12.67
N LEU A 353 16.21 5.83 -11.40
CA LEU A 353 17.38 5.50 -10.56
C LEU A 353 17.59 3.99 -10.43
N VAL A 354 16.52 3.21 -10.32
CA VAL A 354 16.60 1.74 -10.13
C VAL A 354 17.20 0.99 -11.34
N GLN A 355 17.25 1.63 -12.51
CA GLN A 355 17.79 1.03 -13.74
C GLN A 355 19.34 1.08 -13.78
N TYR A 356 19.96 1.88 -12.92
CA TYR A 356 21.42 2.05 -12.92
C TYR A 356 22.09 1.12 -11.90
N PRO A 357 22.87 0.12 -12.36
CA PRO A 357 23.67 -0.71 -11.49
C PRO A 357 24.67 0.16 -10.70
N GLY A 358 24.84 -0.14 -9.42
CA GLY A 358 25.76 0.61 -8.54
C GLY A 358 25.12 1.80 -7.82
N LEU A 359 23.82 2.07 -8.03
CA LEU A 359 23.05 2.96 -7.18
C LEU A 359 22.37 2.17 -6.05
N GLY A 360 22.37 2.77 -4.86
CA GLY A 360 21.57 2.32 -3.73
C GLY A 360 20.08 2.62 -3.90
N SER A 361 19.29 2.13 -2.97
CA SER A 361 17.83 2.40 -2.94
C SER A 361 17.48 3.69 -2.20
N ASN A 362 18.45 4.34 -1.55
CA ASN A 362 18.22 5.57 -0.81
C ASN A 362 18.51 6.78 -1.69
N TYR A 363 17.48 7.62 -1.85
CA TYR A 363 17.59 8.88 -2.61
C TYR A 363 16.73 9.96 -1.95
N LEU A 364 17.04 11.21 -2.25
CA LEU A 364 16.35 12.40 -1.78
C LEU A 364 16.17 13.39 -2.92
N ILE A 365 14.98 13.95 -3.04
CA ILE A 365 14.65 15.06 -3.93
C ILE A 365 14.57 16.31 -3.08
N THR A 366 15.38 17.31 -3.38
CA THR A 366 15.32 18.61 -2.73
C THR A 366 14.83 19.66 -3.74
N LEU A 367 13.83 20.44 -3.34
CA LEU A 367 13.29 21.56 -4.11
C LEU A 367 13.68 22.85 -3.41
N GLU A 368 14.35 23.76 -4.12
CA GLU A 368 14.84 25.03 -3.59
C GLU A 368 14.56 26.14 -4.60
N THR A 369 14.38 27.37 -4.12
CA THR A 369 14.37 28.55 -4.99
C THR A 369 15.73 29.25 -4.86
N ILE A 370 16.51 29.25 -5.94
CA ILE A 370 17.84 29.88 -6.03
C ILE A 370 17.77 30.98 -7.10
N ASP A 371 18.07 32.21 -6.72
CA ASP A 371 17.99 33.38 -7.60
C ASP A 371 16.67 33.45 -8.37
N ASP A 372 15.56 33.37 -7.65
CA ASP A 372 14.18 33.35 -8.14
C ASP A 372 13.85 32.20 -9.13
N ASN A 373 14.70 31.18 -9.22
CA ASN A 373 14.45 30.00 -10.02
C ASN A 373 14.28 28.76 -9.16
N ASP A 374 13.24 28.00 -9.41
CA ASP A 374 13.06 26.70 -8.78
C ASP A 374 14.07 25.70 -9.34
N VAL A 375 14.80 25.07 -8.43
CA VAL A 375 15.83 24.06 -8.72
C VAL A 375 15.42 22.74 -8.06
N MET A 376 15.48 21.67 -8.81
CA MET A 376 15.33 20.30 -8.31
C MET A 376 16.68 19.62 -8.26
N THR A 377 17.05 19.14 -7.09
CA THR A 377 18.25 18.31 -6.90
C THR A 377 17.81 16.89 -6.52
N VAL A 378 18.38 15.89 -7.20
CA VAL A 378 18.21 14.47 -6.90
C VAL A 378 19.53 13.93 -6.38
N GLU A 379 19.57 13.61 -5.09
CA GLU A 379 20.71 12.96 -4.45
C GLU A 379 20.44 11.47 -4.32
N VAL A 380 21.39 10.62 -4.72
CA VAL A 380 21.24 9.16 -4.62
C VAL A 380 22.53 8.52 -4.11
N GLU A 381 22.40 7.57 -3.18
CA GLU A 381 23.55 6.87 -2.61
C GLU A 381 24.14 5.87 -3.59
N LEU A 382 25.46 5.79 -3.63
CA LEU A 382 26.22 4.76 -4.35
C LEU A 382 26.19 3.45 -3.55
N ASP A 383 26.06 2.31 -4.24
CA ASP A 383 26.14 0.97 -3.66
C ASP A 383 27.25 0.16 -4.35
N GLY A 384 28.40 0.04 -3.66
CA GLY A 384 29.53 -0.79 -4.10
C GLY A 384 30.45 -0.18 -5.17
N LEU A 385 30.26 1.09 -5.55
CA LEU A 385 31.25 1.82 -6.35
C LEU A 385 32.19 2.57 -5.40
N GLU A 386 33.51 2.36 -5.55
CA GLU A 386 34.50 3.20 -4.89
C GLU A 386 34.45 4.60 -5.50
N THR A 387 34.43 5.63 -4.65
CA THR A 387 34.34 7.04 -5.03
C THR A 387 35.56 7.56 -5.80
N ASP A 388 36.58 6.74 -6.01
CA ASP A 388 37.83 7.14 -6.61
C ASP A 388 37.88 7.11 -8.15
N ILE A 389 36.77 6.63 -8.79
CA ILE A 389 36.64 6.59 -10.25
C ILE A 389 35.83 7.80 -10.74
N TYR A 390 36.38 8.98 -10.59
CA TYR A 390 35.71 10.25 -10.93
C TYR A 390 35.12 10.34 -12.36
N PRO A 391 35.77 9.81 -13.43
CA PRO A 391 35.18 9.85 -14.78
C PRO A 391 33.92 9.00 -14.94
N GLU A 392 33.84 7.83 -14.29
CA GLU A 392 32.65 6.94 -14.36
C GLU A 392 31.48 7.56 -13.62
N ILE A 393 31.75 8.14 -12.43
CA ILE A 393 30.74 8.87 -11.65
C ILE A 393 30.17 10.04 -12.46
N GLN A 394 31.02 10.84 -13.11
CA GLN A 394 30.56 11.94 -13.95
C GLN A 394 29.74 11.49 -15.15
N ARG A 395 30.11 10.40 -15.80
CA ARG A 395 29.37 9.81 -16.90
C ARG A 395 27.99 9.34 -16.44
N MET A 396 27.95 8.54 -15.36
CA MET A 396 26.70 8.05 -14.77
C MET A 396 25.78 9.19 -14.35
N THR A 397 26.30 10.25 -13.71
CA THR A 397 25.55 11.44 -13.33
C THR A 397 24.86 12.09 -14.54
N LYS A 398 25.59 12.26 -15.66
CA LYS A 398 25.06 12.84 -16.88
C LYS A 398 24.00 11.94 -17.56
N ASP A 399 24.22 10.63 -17.53
CA ASP A 399 23.29 9.65 -18.12
C ASP A 399 21.97 9.61 -17.31
N ILE A 400 22.05 9.61 -15.98
CA ILE A 400 20.90 9.72 -15.08
C ILE A 400 20.17 11.05 -15.30
N GLN A 401 20.89 12.16 -15.37
CA GLN A 401 20.28 13.47 -15.60
C GLN A 401 19.51 13.53 -16.93
N ARG A 402 20.05 12.92 -17.99
CA ARG A 402 19.39 12.82 -19.29
C ARG A 402 18.13 11.94 -19.18
N ALA A 403 18.23 10.76 -18.59
CA ALA A 403 17.10 9.86 -18.44
C ALA A 403 15.97 10.47 -17.58
N LEU A 404 16.32 11.19 -16.51
CA LEU A 404 15.35 11.96 -15.73
C LEU A 404 14.69 13.05 -16.55
N LYS A 405 15.49 13.81 -17.34
CA LYS A 405 14.92 14.84 -18.24
C LYS A 405 13.90 14.25 -19.20
N ASP A 406 14.18 13.09 -19.78
CA ASP A 406 13.26 12.42 -20.71
C ASP A 406 11.99 11.92 -20.02
N GLU A 407 12.07 11.47 -18.77
CA GLU A 407 10.93 10.96 -18.00
C GLU A 407 10.05 12.07 -17.41
N ILE A 408 10.66 13.12 -16.82
CA ILE A 408 9.93 14.16 -16.09
C ILE A 408 9.86 15.51 -16.84
N LEU A 409 10.42 15.59 -18.03
CA LEU A 409 10.47 16.80 -18.88
C LEU A 409 11.15 18.01 -18.21
N LEU A 410 11.97 17.76 -17.20
CA LEU A 410 12.77 18.72 -16.46
C LEU A 410 14.22 18.23 -16.35
N THR A 411 15.15 19.16 -16.28
CA THR A 411 16.56 18.84 -16.09
C THR A 411 16.94 19.05 -14.61
N PRO A 412 16.88 18.01 -13.74
CA PRO A 412 17.28 18.15 -12.36
C PRO A 412 18.81 18.21 -12.23
N GLN A 413 19.30 18.75 -11.13
CA GLN A 413 20.67 18.46 -10.69
C GLN A 413 20.72 17.05 -10.14
N VAL A 414 21.75 16.29 -10.48
CA VAL A 414 21.96 14.92 -9.96
C VAL A 414 23.28 14.87 -9.19
N LYS A 415 23.23 14.36 -7.97
CA LYS A 415 24.40 14.18 -7.12
C LYS A 415 24.48 12.72 -6.66
N LEU A 416 25.56 12.05 -7.01
CA LEU A 416 25.88 10.73 -6.48
C LEU A 416 26.65 10.91 -5.17
N VAL A 417 26.10 10.38 -4.07
CA VAL A 417 26.65 10.57 -2.74
C VAL A 417 27.10 9.25 -2.13
N LYS A 418 27.96 9.32 -1.14
CA LYS A 418 28.47 8.13 -0.44
C LYS A 418 27.35 7.41 0.30
N LYS A 419 27.38 6.07 0.34
CA LYS A 419 26.45 5.25 1.11
C LYS A 419 26.38 5.70 2.57
N GLY A 420 25.15 5.88 3.08
CA GLY A 420 24.88 6.35 4.44
C GLY A 420 24.97 7.87 4.61
N SER A 421 25.05 8.65 3.52
CA SER A 421 25.09 10.13 3.59
C SER A 421 23.70 10.75 3.69
N LEU A 422 22.67 10.04 3.19
CA LEU A 422 21.29 10.53 3.24
C LEU A 422 20.58 10.08 4.51
N PRO A 423 19.59 10.84 4.98
CA PRO A 423 18.79 10.45 6.14
C PRO A 423 18.18 9.06 5.96
N GLN A 424 18.26 8.23 6.99
CA GLN A 424 17.56 6.94 7.03
C GLN A 424 16.25 7.10 7.79
N SER A 425 15.15 6.66 7.18
CA SER A 425 13.83 6.69 7.81
C SER A 425 13.57 5.38 8.56
N GLU A 426 13.17 5.48 9.83
CA GLU A 426 12.64 4.33 10.61
C GLU A 426 11.17 4.05 10.25
N GLY A 427 10.85 3.91 8.97
CA GLY A 427 9.48 3.73 8.49
C GLY A 427 9.35 4.09 7.02
N LYS A 428 8.24 4.74 6.61
CA LYS A 428 8.10 5.25 5.24
C LYS A 428 9.18 6.28 4.94
N ALA A 429 9.90 6.06 3.85
CA ALA A 429 10.94 7.00 3.41
C ALA A 429 10.33 8.34 2.99
N VAL A 430 10.84 9.44 3.56
CA VAL A 430 10.56 10.79 3.07
C VAL A 430 11.48 11.04 1.88
N ARG A 431 10.91 11.14 0.69
CA ARG A 431 11.65 11.26 -0.58
C ARG A 431 11.75 12.68 -1.10
N VAL A 432 11.00 13.63 -0.56
CA VAL A 432 10.96 15.02 -1.03
C VAL A 432 11.11 15.96 0.15
N HIS A 433 12.08 16.87 0.05
CA HIS A 433 12.24 18.03 0.91
C HIS A 433 11.95 19.29 0.07
N ASP A 434 10.78 19.87 0.26
CA ASP A 434 10.44 21.13 -0.39
C ASP A 434 10.80 22.30 0.53
N LEU A 435 11.89 22.99 0.16
CA LEU A 435 12.44 24.13 0.91
C LEU A 435 12.03 25.48 0.32
N ARG A 436 11.21 25.49 -0.74
CA ARG A 436 10.82 26.73 -1.46
C ARG A 436 9.98 27.70 -0.61
N HIS A 437 9.28 27.17 0.40
CA HIS A 437 8.39 27.97 1.26
C HIS A 437 8.96 28.23 2.65
N ASN A 438 10.16 27.77 2.96
CA ASN A 438 10.86 28.05 4.22
C ASN A 438 11.68 29.35 4.11
N LYS A 439 11.00 30.47 3.82
CA LYS A 439 11.51 31.80 4.12
C LYS A 439 10.64 32.37 5.24
N ASP A 440 10.94 31.94 6.49
CA ASP A 440 10.70 32.70 7.71
C ASP A 440 11.60 32.12 8.82
#